data_00639619845c8dc569025d372e2e31c4
#
_entry.id   00639619845c8dc569025d372e2e31c4
#
_cell.length_a   1.000
_cell.length_b   1.000
_cell.length_c   1.000
_cell.angle_alpha   90.00
_cell.angle_beta   90.00
_cell.angle_gamma   90.00
#
_symmetry.space_group_name_H-M   'P 1'
#
loop_
_entity.id
_entity.type
_entity.pdbx_description
1 polymer ?
#
loop_
_entity_poly.entity_id
_entity_poly.type
_entity_poly.pdbx_seq_one_letter_code
_entity_poly.pdbx_strand_id
1 'polypeptide(L)'
;MSKQLKGSLMVLIAGIAWGFSGVSGQYLLAHGVNVNLLTSLRLILSGILLTASVFFRQPDKLVQAIKDKKTLVSIVLFALFGLVLNQYAYLSAIQYTNAGTATVLQYVTPVLILAFVCAKHRRLPTAAELVAITMAIVGTFIIATHGQL
;
A
#
# COMPACT_ATOMS: atom_id res chain seq x y z
N MET A 1 0.88 -20.14 19.97
CA MET A 1 1.49 -18.99 19.30
C MET A 1 0.88 -17.73 19.87
N SER A 2 1.69 -16.79 20.39
CA SER A 2 1.17 -15.54 20.95
C SER A 2 0.47 -14.70 19.86
N LYS A 3 -0.52 -13.85 20.25
CA LYS A 3 -1.22 -12.98 19.30
C LYS A 3 -0.26 -12.04 18.57
N GLN A 4 0.80 -11.59 19.26
CA GLN A 4 1.85 -10.75 18.69
C GLN A 4 2.64 -11.46 17.59
N LEU A 5 3.05 -12.73 17.83
CA LEU A 5 3.80 -13.50 16.83
C LEU A 5 2.97 -13.75 15.57
N LYS A 6 1.67 -14.03 15.71
CA LYS A 6 0.76 -14.14 14.54
C LYS A 6 0.68 -12.84 13.77
N GLY A 7 0.53 -11.70 14.45
CA GLY A 7 0.51 -10.40 13.82
C GLY A 7 1.80 -10.09 13.07
N SER A 8 2.96 -10.33 13.69
CA SER A 8 4.27 -10.11 13.07
C SER A 8 4.48 -10.98 11.83
N LEU A 9 4.08 -12.25 11.88
CA LEU A 9 4.15 -13.16 10.72
C LEU A 9 3.23 -12.70 9.58
N MET A 10 2.02 -12.24 9.90
CA MET A 10 1.11 -11.70 8.88
C MET A 10 1.68 -10.47 8.19
N VAL A 11 2.29 -9.55 8.96
CA VAL A 11 2.95 -8.36 8.40
C VAL A 11 4.13 -8.76 7.52
N LEU A 12 4.95 -9.72 7.94
CA LEU A 12 6.07 -10.21 7.15
C LEU A 12 5.61 -10.82 5.81
N ILE A 13 4.61 -11.69 5.85
CA ILE A 13 4.03 -12.32 4.65
C ILE A 13 3.45 -11.23 3.71
N ALA A 14 2.73 -10.27 4.28
CA ALA A 14 2.18 -9.16 3.50
C ALA A 14 3.28 -8.31 2.84
N GLY A 15 4.39 -8.05 3.55
CA GLY A 15 5.54 -7.32 3.00
C GLY A 15 6.22 -8.08 1.86
N ILE A 16 6.43 -9.38 2.00
CA ILE A 16 6.97 -10.25 0.93
C ILE A 16 6.05 -10.24 -0.28
N ALA A 17 4.74 -10.43 -0.07
CA ALA A 17 3.75 -10.41 -1.15
C ALA A 17 3.70 -9.04 -1.87
N TRP A 18 3.82 -7.95 -1.12
CA TRP A 18 3.90 -6.59 -1.67
C TRP A 18 5.14 -6.40 -2.54
N GLY A 19 6.32 -6.79 -2.04
CA GLY A 19 7.58 -6.72 -2.80
C GLY A 19 7.52 -7.54 -4.10
N PHE A 20 7.04 -8.79 -4.02
CA PHE A 20 6.84 -9.64 -5.19
C PHE A 20 5.88 -9.01 -6.21
N SER A 21 4.79 -8.41 -5.72
CA SER A 21 3.83 -7.70 -6.57
C SER A 21 4.45 -6.49 -7.29
N GLY A 22 5.36 -5.76 -6.63
CA GLY A 22 6.10 -4.64 -7.22
C GLY A 22 7.02 -5.09 -8.37
N VAL A 23 7.84 -6.09 -8.11
CA VAL A 23 8.78 -6.66 -9.12
C VAL A 23 8.03 -7.28 -10.30
N SER A 24 6.96 -8.04 -10.03
CA SER A 24 6.10 -8.59 -11.09
C SER A 24 5.45 -7.48 -11.95
N GLY A 25 5.04 -6.38 -11.30
CA GLY A 25 4.52 -5.21 -12.00
C GLY A 25 5.56 -4.57 -12.90
N GLN A 26 6.77 -4.37 -12.42
CA GLN A 26 7.88 -3.84 -13.20
C GLN A 26 8.18 -4.73 -14.41
N TYR A 27 8.23 -6.04 -14.22
CA TYR A 27 8.45 -7.00 -15.30
C TYR A 27 7.38 -6.89 -16.40
N LEU A 28 6.10 -6.87 -16.02
CA LEU A 28 4.99 -6.76 -16.97
C LEU A 28 5.00 -5.42 -17.73
N LEU A 29 5.29 -4.31 -17.05
CA LEU A 29 5.39 -3.00 -17.68
C LEU A 29 6.56 -2.92 -18.65
N ALA A 30 7.71 -3.52 -18.31
CA ALA A 30 8.86 -3.60 -19.19
C ALA A 30 8.60 -4.43 -20.47
N HIS A 31 7.64 -5.37 -20.43
CA HIS A 31 7.18 -6.15 -21.57
C HIS A 31 5.99 -5.53 -22.30
N GLY A 32 5.71 -4.24 -22.10
CA GLY A 32 4.71 -3.50 -22.87
C GLY A 32 3.29 -3.62 -22.39
N VAL A 33 3.05 -4.19 -21.19
CA VAL A 33 1.71 -4.19 -20.59
C VAL A 33 1.33 -2.76 -20.19
N ASN A 34 0.14 -2.32 -20.59
CA ASN A 34 -0.34 -0.97 -20.30
C ASN A 34 -0.63 -0.81 -18.79
N VAL A 35 -0.22 0.33 -18.21
CA VAL A 35 -0.46 0.68 -16.80
C VAL A 35 -1.95 0.59 -16.44
N ASN A 36 -2.83 1.10 -17.32
CA ASN A 36 -4.28 1.08 -17.09
C ASN A 36 -4.81 -0.34 -16.98
N LEU A 37 -4.38 -1.23 -17.87
CA LEU A 37 -4.76 -2.63 -17.86
C LEU A 37 -4.27 -3.33 -16.58
N LEU A 38 -3.02 -3.12 -16.25
CA LEU A 38 -2.41 -3.74 -15.05
C LEU A 38 -3.07 -3.23 -13.76
N THR A 39 -3.35 -1.93 -13.67
CA THR A 39 -4.07 -1.33 -12.53
C THR A 39 -5.47 -1.92 -12.40
N SER A 40 -6.22 -1.97 -13.50
CA SER A 40 -7.59 -2.51 -13.51
C SER A 40 -7.64 -3.97 -13.11
N LEU A 41 -6.77 -4.81 -13.67
CA LEU A 41 -6.70 -6.23 -13.33
C LEU A 41 -6.37 -6.45 -11.85
N ARG A 42 -5.39 -5.74 -11.31
CA ARG A 42 -5.02 -5.84 -9.89
C ARG A 42 -6.17 -5.47 -8.97
N LEU A 43 -6.85 -4.35 -9.26
CA LEU A 43 -7.95 -3.87 -8.43
C LEU A 43 -9.18 -4.78 -8.51
N ILE A 44 -9.52 -5.26 -9.71
CA ILE A 44 -10.65 -6.18 -9.92
C ILE A 44 -10.39 -7.51 -9.19
N LEU A 45 -9.23 -8.13 -9.42
CA LEU A 45 -8.88 -9.41 -8.79
C LEU A 45 -8.84 -9.28 -7.27
N SER A 46 -8.19 -8.25 -6.74
CA SER A 46 -8.13 -7.99 -5.29
C SER A 46 -9.52 -7.72 -4.73
N GLY A 47 -10.34 -6.94 -5.42
CA GLY A 47 -11.71 -6.62 -5.03
C GLY A 47 -12.59 -7.86 -4.95
N ILE A 48 -12.52 -8.74 -5.96
CA ILE A 48 -13.27 -10.01 -5.97
C ILE A 48 -12.83 -10.90 -4.81
N LEU A 49 -11.52 -11.10 -4.63
CA LEU A 49 -10.98 -11.96 -3.57
C LEU A 49 -11.34 -11.45 -2.16
N LEU A 50 -11.20 -10.14 -1.93
CA LEU A 50 -11.57 -9.53 -0.65
C LEU A 50 -13.06 -9.62 -0.38
N THR A 51 -13.89 -9.29 -1.37
CA THR A 51 -15.36 -9.37 -1.24
C THR A 51 -15.80 -10.81 -0.99
N ALA A 52 -15.27 -11.77 -1.73
CA ALA A 52 -15.53 -13.19 -1.49
C ALA A 52 -15.10 -13.62 -0.08
N SER A 53 -13.92 -13.20 0.38
CA SER A 53 -13.44 -13.49 1.73
C SER A 53 -14.37 -12.95 2.82
N VAL A 54 -14.87 -11.73 2.65
CA VAL A 54 -15.85 -11.12 3.58
C VAL A 54 -17.19 -11.83 3.50
N PHE A 55 -17.64 -12.14 2.30
CA PHE A 55 -18.91 -12.87 2.09
C PHE A 55 -18.94 -14.22 2.81
N PHE A 56 -17.84 -15.00 2.73
CA PHE A 56 -17.76 -16.30 3.42
C PHE A 56 -17.56 -16.20 4.93
N ARG A 57 -16.95 -15.11 5.43
CA ARG A 57 -16.63 -14.98 6.86
C ARG A 57 -17.64 -14.15 7.65
N GLN A 58 -18.20 -13.12 7.05
CA GLN A 58 -19.04 -12.12 7.72
C GLN A 58 -20.10 -11.55 6.75
N PRO A 59 -21.03 -12.38 6.23
CA PRO A 59 -22.01 -11.95 5.23
C PRO A 59 -22.89 -10.80 5.73
N ASP A 60 -23.27 -10.81 7.01
CA ASP A 60 -24.12 -9.77 7.61
C ASP A 60 -23.49 -8.39 7.55
N LYS A 61 -22.17 -8.30 7.77
CA LYS A 61 -21.45 -7.02 7.70
C LYS A 61 -21.37 -6.50 6.27
N LEU A 62 -21.24 -7.39 5.29
CA LEU A 62 -21.25 -7.00 3.89
C LEU A 62 -22.61 -6.41 3.48
N VAL A 63 -23.70 -7.09 3.86
CA VAL A 63 -25.06 -6.61 3.60
C VAL A 63 -25.32 -5.27 4.30
N GLN A 64 -24.89 -5.13 5.55
CA GLN A 64 -25.03 -3.89 6.30
C GLN A 64 -24.25 -2.73 5.64
N ALA A 65 -23.01 -2.97 5.19
CA ALA A 65 -22.19 -1.96 4.52
C ALA A 65 -22.82 -1.49 3.20
N ILE A 66 -23.45 -2.40 2.45
CA ILE A 66 -24.14 -2.05 1.20
C ILE A 66 -25.45 -1.29 1.47
N LYS A 67 -26.18 -1.62 2.53
CA LYS A 67 -27.45 -0.96 2.88
C LYS A 67 -27.27 0.43 3.48
N ASP A 68 -26.18 0.66 4.19
CA ASP A 68 -25.86 1.97 4.74
C ASP A 68 -25.20 2.89 3.72
N LYS A 69 -25.99 3.84 3.20
CA LYS A 69 -25.54 4.81 2.19
C LYS A 69 -24.28 5.58 2.61
N LYS A 70 -24.16 5.93 3.88
CA LYS A 70 -23.01 6.68 4.39
C LYS A 70 -21.73 5.85 4.34
N THR A 71 -21.82 4.60 4.78
CA THR A 71 -20.73 3.63 4.70
C THR A 71 -20.38 3.32 3.24
N LEU A 72 -21.37 3.12 2.38
CA LEU A 72 -21.14 2.86 0.95
C LEU A 72 -20.43 4.01 0.25
N VAL A 73 -20.87 5.25 0.47
CA VAL A 73 -20.20 6.45 -0.08
C VAL A 73 -18.76 6.54 0.41
N SER A 74 -18.51 6.30 1.70
CA SER A 74 -17.15 6.30 2.25
C SER A 74 -16.27 5.24 1.62
N ILE A 75 -16.79 4.02 1.39
CA ILE A 75 -16.08 2.94 0.71
C ILE A 75 -15.76 3.33 -0.72
N VAL A 76 -16.72 3.90 -1.48
CA VAL A 76 -16.50 4.32 -2.86
C VAL A 76 -15.46 5.44 -2.95
N LEU A 77 -15.55 6.46 -2.10
CA LEU A 77 -14.55 7.53 -2.06
C LEU A 77 -13.16 7.01 -1.71
N PHE A 78 -13.05 6.12 -0.73
CA PHE A 78 -11.78 5.47 -0.39
C PHE A 78 -11.26 4.60 -1.54
N ALA A 79 -12.12 3.86 -2.22
CA ALA A 79 -11.73 3.06 -3.37
C ALA A 79 -11.17 3.92 -4.50
N LEU A 80 -11.83 5.02 -4.86
CA LEU A 80 -11.41 5.89 -5.95
C LEU A 80 -10.13 6.67 -5.60
N PHE A 81 -10.14 7.40 -4.50
CA PHE A 81 -9.04 8.30 -4.13
C PHE A 81 -7.92 7.61 -3.36
N GLY A 82 -8.23 6.60 -2.53
CA GLY A 82 -7.25 5.86 -1.76
C GLY A 82 -6.61 4.71 -2.54
N LEU A 83 -7.39 3.93 -3.26
CA LEU A 83 -6.87 2.74 -3.94
C LEU A 83 -6.55 2.96 -5.41
N VAL A 84 -7.51 3.42 -6.22
CA VAL A 84 -7.32 3.57 -7.68
C VAL A 84 -6.22 4.58 -7.97
N LEU A 85 -6.33 5.78 -7.41
CA LEU A 85 -5.36 6.85 -7.65
C LEU A 85 -3.96 6.47 -7.15
N ASN A 86 -3.87 5.91 -5.95
CA ASN A 86 -2.60 5.47 -5.37
C ASN A 86 -1.96 4.35 -6.20
N GLN A 87 -2.74 3.34 -6.61
CA GLN A 87 -2.24 2.21 -7.39
C GLN A 87 -1.79 2.64 -8.79
N TYR A 88 -2.56 3.52 -9.44
CA TYR A 88 -2.21 4.08 -10.73
C TYR A 88 -0.93 4.91 -10.66
N ALA A 89 -0.82 5.81 -9.68
CA ALA A 89 0.37 6.63 -9.48
C ALA A 89 1.62 5.77 -9.21
N TYR A 90 1.50 4.73 -8.38
CA TYR A 90 2.59 3.81 -8.09
C TYR A 90 3.07 3.04 -9.33
N LEU A 91 2.15 2.45 -10.10
CA LEU A 91 2.51 1.72 -11.32
C LEU A 91 3.05 2.66 -12.42
N SER A 92 2.53 3.88 -12.52
CA SER A 92 3.09 4.90 -13.41
C SER A 92 4.51 5.28 -12.99
N ALA A 93 4.77 5.45 -11.70
CA ALA A 93 6.13 5.70 -11.21
C ALA A 93 7.08 4.54 -11.55
N ILE A 94 6.64 3.28 -11.42
CA ILE A 94 7.43 2.11 -11.84
C ILE A 94 7.73 2.14 -13.34
N GLN A 95 6.77 2.53 -14.17
CA GLN A 95 6.95 2.58 -15.63
C GLN A 95 8.05 3.56 -16.05
N TYR A 96 8.15 4.70 -15.38
CA TYR A 96 9.14 5.75 -15.69
C TYR A 96 10.45 5.61 -14.92
N THR A 97 10.50 4.75 -13.91
CA THR A 97 11.69 4.52 -13.09
C THR A 97 11.94 3.03 -12.89
N ASN A 98 11.76 2.55 -11.68
CA ASN A 98 11.78 1.14 -11.29
C ASN A 98 11.01 0.94 -9.99
N ALA A 99 10.74 -0.33 -9.62
CA ALA A 99 9.97 -0.65 -8.42
C ALA A 99 10.63 -0.14 -7.12
N GLY A 100 11.96 -0.14 -7.05
CA GLY A 100 12.71 0.38 -5.91
C GLY A 100 12.48 1.87 -5.73
N THR A 101 12.73 2.68 -6.77
CA THR A 101 12.54 4.13 -6.74
C THR A 101 11.10 4.51 -6.45
N ALA A 102 10.13 3.85 -7.09
CA ALA A 102 8.70 4.09 -6.82
C ALA A 102 8.34 3.81 -5.35
N THR A 103 8.94 2.77 -4.76
CA THR A 103 8.74 2.43 -3.35
C THR A 103 9.39 3.48 -2.43
N VAL A 104 10.58 3.97 -2.73
CA VAL A 104 11.22 5.07 -1.96
C VAL A 104 10.33 6.30 -1.95
N LEU A 105 9.79 6.70 -3.11
CA LEU A 105 8.86 7.82 -3.22
C LEU A 105 7.60 7.61 -2.36
N GLN A 106 7.08 6.39 -2.32
CA GLN A 106 5.92 6.05 -1.49
C GLN A 106 6.21 6.18 0.02
N TYR A 107 7.45 5.95 0.46
CA TYR A 107 7.85 6.15 1.86
C TYR A 107 7.93 7.62 2.31
N VAL A 108 7.79 8.57 1.41
CA VAL A 108 7.55 9.98 1.78
C VAL A 108 6.20 10.13 2.50
N THR A 109 5.22 9.30 2.18
CA THR A 109 3.87 9.35 2.78
C THR A 109 3.88 9.20 4.31
N PRO A 110 4.52 8.21 4.94
CA PRO A 110 4.62 8.10 6.39
C PRO A 110 5.26 9.34 7.04
N VAL A 111 6.25 9.95 6.38
CA VAL A 111 6.90 11.18 6.86
C VAL A 111 5.90 12.33 6.88
N LEU A 112 5.15 12.52 5.80
CA LEU A 112 4.12 13.55 5.70
C LEU A 112 3.00 13.34 6.72
N ILE A 113 2.56 12.09 6.91
CA ILE A 113 1.55 11.74 7.92
C ILE A 113 2.07 12.07 9.32
N LEU A 114 3.30 11.68 9.66
CA LEU A 114 3.89 11.99 10.96
C LEU A 114 4.00 13.49 11.17
N ALA A 115 4.49 14.24 10.18
CA ALA A 115 4.59 15.70 10.24
C ALA A 115 3.21 16.33 10.48
N PHE A 116 2.18 15.88 9.73
CA PHE A 116 0.81 16.37 9.91
C PHE A 116 0.23 16.05 11.29
N VAL A 117 0.42 14.81 11.77
CA VAL A 117 -0.05 14.39 13.11
C VAL A 117 0.66 15.19 14.22
N CYS A 118 1.97 15.38 14.11
CA CYS A 118 2.74 16.17 15.07
C CYS A 118 2.29 17.63 15.07
N ALA A 119 2.07 18.24 13.91
CA ALA A 119 1.56 19.60 13.78
C ALA A 119 0.15 19.73 14.37
N LYS A 120 -0.75 18.80 14.02
CA LYS A 120 -2.16 18.81 14.50
C LYS A 120 -2.25 18.66 16.02
N HIS A 121 -1.45 17.78 16.61
CA HIS A 121 -1.44 17.53 18.05
C HIS A 121 -0.44 18.40 18.82
N ARG A 122 0.24 19.32 18.13
CA ARG A 122 1.27 20.20 18.71
C ARG A 122 2.30 19.42 19.53
N ARG A 123 2.69 18.23 19.06
CA ARG A 123 3.72 17.40 19.70
C ARG A 123 4.91 17.23 18.78
N LEU A 124 6.08 17.04 19.38
CA LEU A 124 7.25 16.61 18.62
C LEU A 124 7.19 15.10 18.35
N PRO A 125 7.78 14.63 17.23
CA PRO A 125 7.90 13.20 16.99
C PRO A 125 8.76 12.54 18.06
N THR A 126 8.40 11.34 18.46
CA THR A 126 9.18 10.55 19.42
C THR A 126 10.46 10.02 18.76
N ALA A 127 11.49 9.76 19.58
CA ALA A 127 12.74 9.19 19.06
C ALA A 127 12.51 7.87 18.31
N ALA A 128 11.59 7.03 18.79
CA ALA A 128 11.24 5.77 18.13
C ALA A 128 10.60 6.00 16.74
N GLU A 129 9.70 7.00 16.61
CA GLU A 129 9.09 7.37 15.32
C GLU A 129 10.14 7.87 14.33
N LEU A 130 11.08 8.71 14.78
CA LEU A 130 12.17 9.22 13.94
C LEU A 130 13.11 8.10 13.49
N VAL A 131 13.55 7.24 14.40
CA VAL A 131 14.43 6.11 14.09
C VAL A 131 13.75 5.16 13.10
N ALA A 132 12.48 4.79 13.33
CA ALA A 132 11.75 3.88 12.45
C ALA A 132 11.63 4.43 11.01
N ILE A 133 11.28 5.72 10.85
CA ILE A 133 11.16 6.35 9.53
C ILE A 133 12.54 6.45 8.86
N THR A 134 13.57 6.89 9.59
CA THR A 134 14.91 7.01 9.04
C THR A 134 15.45 5.66 8.57
N MET A 135 15.29 4.60 9.37
CA MET A 135 15.69 3.25 8.98
C MET A 135 14.93 2.75 7.75
N ALA A 136 13.62 3.01 7.67
CA ALA A 136 12.81 2.62 6.51
C ALA A 136 13.27 3.34 5.23
N ILE A 137 13.51 4.65 5.29
CA ILE A 137 13.96 5.45 4.13
C ILE A 137 15.36 5.01 3.71
N VAL A 138 16.31 4.93 4.63
CA VAL A 138 17.70 4.53 4.34
C VAL A 138 17.75 3.12 3.77
N GLY A 139 17.04 2.16 4.40
CA GLY A 139 16.99 0.79 3.91
C GLY A 139 16.43 0.69 2.49
N THR A 140 15.34 1.40 2.22
CA THR A 140 14.73 1.40 0.89
C THR A 140 15.60 2.10 -0.14
N PHE A 141 16.27 3.19 0.24
CA PHE A 141 17.22 3.91 -0.62
C PHE A 141 18.41 3.03 -1.02
N ILE A 142 19.02 2.31 -0.07
CA ILE A 142 20.13 1.38 -0.34
C ILE A 142 19.69 0.29 -1.32
N ILE A 143 18.48 -0.26 -1.14
CA ILE A 143 17.94 -1.27 -2.06
C ILE A 143 17.70 -0.67 -3.45
N ALA A 144 17.14 0.52 -3.53
CA ALA A 144 16.81 1.17 -4.82
C ALA A 144 18.06 1.56 -5.62
N THR A 145 19.15 1.93 -4.95
CA THR A 145 20.42 2.32 -5.58
C THR A 145 21.36 1.12 -5.82
N HIS A 146 20.93 -0.13 -5.50
CA HIS A 146 21.76 -1.33 -5.55
C HIS A 146 23.09 -1.19 -4.78
N GLY A 147 23.11 -0.31 -3.75
CA GLY A 147 24.31 -0.01 -2.98
C GLY A 147 25.37 0.81 -3.73
N GLN A 148 25.03 1.35 -4.88
CA GLN A 148 25.88 2.31 -5.62
C GLN A 148 25.52 3.72 -5.12
N LEU A 149 26.42 4.28 -4.33
CA LEU A 149 26.42 5.68 -3.89
C LEU A 149 27.29 6.53 -4.82
#